data_46e55213a710a7cacddf11d57a9a837e
#
_entry.id   46e55213a710a7cacddf11d57a9a837e
#
_cell.length_a   1.000
_cell.length_b   1.000
_cell.length_c   1.000
_cell.angle_alpha   90.00
_cell.angle_beta   90.00
_cell.angle_gamma   90.00
#
_symmetry.space_group_name_H-M   'P 1'
#
loop_
_entity.id
_entity.type
_entity.pdbx_description
1 polymer ?
#
loop_
_entity_poly.entity_id
_entity_poly.type
_entity_poly.pdbx_seq_one_letter_code
_entity_poly.pdbx_strand_id
1 'polypeptide(L)'
;MASQLSDANGGLSLAELPKSNVFTSKLPPDPAFETPEVSHRAPRETLGPRLVKGALYTFVRPEPAEESELLGVSPKAMNDLGLKPGEELSPKFKALVAGNEFYWDENEGGIYPWAQCYGGWQLYVS
;
A
#
# COMPACT_ATOMS: atom_id res chain seq x y z
N MET A 1 -15.25 -13.55 -11.17
CA MET A 1 -15.13 -14.98 -10.93
C MET A 1 -13.97 -15.37 -10.02
N ALA A 2 -13.60 -14.47 -9.14
CA ALA A 2 -12.58 -14.76 -8.13
C ALA A 2 -13.02 -15.76 -7.05
N SER A 3 -14.33 -16.04 -6.95
CA SER A 3 -14.90 -16.92 -5.94
C SER A 3 -14.64 -18.42 -6.17
N GLN A 4 -14.00 -18.80 -7.26
CA GLN A 4 -13.75 -20.21 -7.58
C GLN A 4 -12.33 -20.67 -7.25
N LEU A 5 -11.49 -19.80 -6.77
CA LEU A 5 -10.09 -20.10 -6.45
C LEU A 5 -9.81 -20.20 -4.95
N SER A 6 -10.88 -20.29 -4.13
CA SER A 6 -10.66 -20.70 -2.76
C SER A 6 -10.23 -22.16 -2.78
N ASP A 7 -8.95 -22.37 -2.69
CA ASP A 7 -8.41 -23.68 -2.39
C ASP A 7 -9.19 -24.33 -1.26
N ALA A 8 -9.20 -25.67 -1.23
CA ALA A 8 -9.76 -26.43 -0.12
C ALA A 8 -9.21 -26.00 1.26
N ASN A 9 -8.18 -25.16 1.30
CA ASN A 9 -7.58 -24.54 2.50
C ASN A 9 -8.10 -23.13 2.79
N GLY A 10 -9.08 -22.63 2.03
CA GLY A 10 -9.85 -21.44 2.37
C GLY A 10 -9.08 -20.13 2.36
N GLY A 11 -8.54 -19.72 1.23
CA GLY A 11 -7.97 -18.39 1.11
C GLY A 11 -7.09 -18.18 -0.11
N LEU A 12 -6.74 -16.92 -0.32
CA LEU A 12 -5.95 -16.45 -1.44
C LEU A 12 -4.56 -16.01 -0.97
N SER A 13 -3.60 -16.06 -1.88
CA SER A 13 -2.33 -15.39 -1.66
C SER A 13 -2.51 -13.87 -1.77
N LEU A 14 -1.53 -13.13 -1.27
CA LEU A 14 -1.53 -11.68 -1.36
C LEU A 14 -1.63 -11.18 -2.81
N ALA A 15 -0.98 -11.86 -3.75
CA ALA A 15 -1.02 -11.52 -5.17
C ALA A 15 -2.41 -11.74 -5.80
N GLU A 16 -3.13 -12.75 -5.31
CA GLU A 16 -4.47 -13.11 -5.83
C GLU A 16 -5.61 -12.27 -5.24
N LEU A 17 -5.36 -11.54 -4.17
CA LEU A 17 -6.39 -10.71 -3.55
C LEU A 17 -6.98 -9.72 -4.55
N PRO A 18 -8.32 -9.64 -4.66
CA PRO A 18 -8.97 -8.60 -5.45
C PRO A 18 -8.63 -7.23 -4.88
N LYS A 19 -8.30 -6.29 -5.76
CA LYS A 19 -7.94 -4.93 -5.39
C LYS A 19 -8.84 -3.97 -6.16
N SER A 20 -9.49 -3.05 -5.49
CA SER A 20 -10.35 -2.05 -6.13
C SER A 20 -9.76 -0.65 -6.09
N ASN A 21 -9.00 -0.33 -5.07
CA ASN A 21 -8.35 0.97 -4.86
C ASN A 21 -9.27 2.16 -5.16
N VAL A 22 -10.53 2.06 -4.72
CA VAL A 22 -11.58 3.02 -5.08
C VAL A 22 -11.18 4.45 -4.79
N PHE A 23 -10.51 4.69 -3.67
CA PHE A 23 -10.08 6.03 -3.30
C PHE A 23 -9.06 6.58 -4.32
N THR A 24 -7.96 5.89 -4.53
CA THR A 24 -6.88 6.35 -5.39
C THR A 24 -7.20 6.29 -6.89
N SER A 25 -8.17 5.47 -7.29
CA SER A 25 -8.62 5.40 -8.69
C SER A 25 -9.68 6.44 -9.06
N LYS A 26 -10.36 7.03 -8.08
CA LYS A 26 -11.48 7.96 -8.30
C LYS A 26 -11.12 9.42 -8.04
N LEU A 27 -10.09 9.68 -7.27
CA LEU A 27 -9.70 11.02 -6.86
C LEU A 27 -8.43 11.47 -7.60
N PRO A 28 -8.24 12.78 -7.79
CA PRO A 28 -7.07 13.28 -8.49
C PRO A 28 -5.79 13.06 -7.67
N PRO A 29 -4.79 12.41 -8.24
CA PRO A 29 -3.50 12.23 -7.60
C PRO A 29 -2.67 13.51 -7.64
N ASP A 30 -1.67 13.58 -6.78
CA ASP A 30 -0.62 14.57 -6.86
C ASP A 30 0.06 14.54 -8.23
N PRO A 31 0.07 15.66 -8.98
CA PRO A 31 0.65 15.68 -10.32
C PRO A 31 2.14 15.34 -10.39
N ALA A 32 2.86 15.51 -9.28
CA ALA A 32 4.28 15.16 -9.24
C ALA A 32 4.52 13.65 -9.09
N PHE A 33 3.53 12.92 -8.55
CA PHE A 33 3.63 11.48 -8.27
C PHE A 33 2.33 10.79 -8.68
N GLU A 34 2.10 10.69 -9.97
CA GLU A 34 0.84 10.18 -10.52
C GLU A 34 0.68 8.67 -10.35
N THR A 35 1.77 7.94 -10.13
CA THR A 35 1.75 6.49 -9.90
C THR A 35 2.68 6.10 -8.76
N PRO A 36 2.43 4.92 -8.15
CA PRO A 36 3.34 4.39 -7.11
C PRO A 36 4.78 4.26 -7.57
N GLU A 37 5.03 3.85 -8.82
CA GLU A 37 6.39 3.70 -9.34
C GLU A 37 7.11 5.03 -9.44
N VAL A 38 6.44 6.08 -9.88
CA VAL A 38 7.02 7.42 -9.96
C VAL A 38 7.48 7.87 -8.58
N SER A 39 6.62 7.68 -7.57
CA SER A 39 6.96 8.00 -6.18
C SER A 39 8.16 7.19 -5.67
N HIS A 40 8.19 5.89 -5.96
CA HIS A 40 9.26 5.00 -5.48
C HIS A 40 10.61 5.24 -6.17
N ARG A 41 10.62 5.79 -7.37
CA ARG A 41 11.85 6.16 -8.11
C ARG A 41 12.30 7.59 -7.86
N ALA A 42 11.45 8.42 -7.26
CA ALA A 42 11.76 9.82 -7.04
C ALA A 42 12.95 9.99 -6.09
N PRO A 43 13.80 10.99 -6.32
CA PRO A 43 14.84 11.33 -5.37
C PRO A 43 14.25 11.67 -3.99
N ARG A 44 14.90 11.21 -2.93
CA ARG A 44 14.40 11.38 -1.56
C ARG A 44 14.12 12.84 -1.22
N GLU A 45 14.94 13.74 -1.72
CA GLU A 45 14.83 15.17 -1.48
C GLU A 45 13.51 15.76 -1.99
N THR A 46 12.87 15.12 -2.96
CA THR A 46 11.60 15.58 -3.54
C THR A 46 10.37 15.09 -2.77
N LEU A 47 10.55 14.18 -1.81
CA LEU A 47 9.47 13.54 -1.07
C LEU A 47 9.11 14.25 0.23
N GLY A 48 9.76 15.39 0.53
CA GLY A 48 9.49 16.18 1.72
C GLY A 48 8.16 16.94 1.67
N PRO A 49 7.78 17.57 2.78
CA PRO A 49 6.58 18.41 2.84
C PRO A 49 6.62 19.51 1.77
N ARG A 50 5.52 19.67 1.06
CA ARG A 50 5.39 20.66 -0.02
C ARG A 50 3.94 21.02 -0.26
N LEU A 51 3.72 22.12 -0.93
CA LEU A 51 2.39 22.51 -1.36
C LEU A 51 1.98 21.65 -2.55
N VAL A 52 0.84 20.95 -2.41
CA VAL A 52 0.23 20.15 -3.48
C VAL A 52 -1.07 20.83 -3.89
N LYS A 53 -1.23 21.10 -5.19
CA LYS A 53 -2.43 21.74 -5.73
C LYS A 53 -3.20 20.77 -6.63
N GLY A 54 -4.53 20.83 -6.55
CA GLY A 54 -5.40 20.07 -7.43
C GLY A 54 -5.44 18.57 -7.15
N ALA A 55 -5.01 18.15 -5.98
CA ALA A 55 -4.97 16.73 -5.60
C ALA A 55 -5.53 16.51 -4.21
N LEU A 56 -6.03 15.30 -3.96
CA LEU A 56 -6.54 14.89 -2.64
C LEU A 56 -5.63 13.88 -1.96
N TYR A 57 -4.71 13.28 -2.68
CA TYR A 57 -3.73 12.34 -2.14
C TYR A 57 -2.43 12.39 -2.93
N THR A 58 -1.38 11.86 -2.33
CA THR A 58 -0.08 11.66 -2.97
C THR A 58 0.43 10.26 -2.67
N PHE A 59 1.08 9.62 -3.63
CA PHE A 59 1.80 8.39 -3.36
C PHE A 59 3.07 8.71 -2.58
N VAL A 60 3.38 7.88 -1.61
CA VAL A 60 4.53 8.08 -0.72
C VAL A 60 5.45 6.87 -0.76
N ARG A 61 6.73 7.12 -0.56
CA ARG A 61 7.72 6.06 -0.39
C ARG A 61 8.19 6.04 1.06
N PRO A 62 7.86 4.99 1.82
CA PRO A 62 8.38 4.83 3.17
C PRO A 62 9.91 4.78 3.20
N GLU A 63 10.50 5.11 4.33
CA GLU A 63 11.91 4.81 4.54
C GLU A 63 12.10 3.29 4.60
N PRO A 64 13.18 2.77 3.98
CA PRO A 64 13.47 1.34 4.07
C PRO A 64 13.63 0.91 5.53
N ALA A 65 12.94 -0.15 5.90
CA ALA A 65 13.09 -0.80 7.20
C ALA A 65 14.03 -2.00 7.03
N GLU A 66 15.30 -1.79 7.34
CA GLU A 66 16.29 -2.86 7.31
C GLU A 66 16.02 -3.85 8.45
N GLU A 67 16.32 -5.12 8.20
CA GLU A 67 16.20 -6.19 9.19
C GLU A 67 14.82 -6.26 9.88
N SER A 68 13.75 -5.97 9.12
CA SER A 68 12.40 -6.04 9.67
C SER A 68 12.00 -7.47 10.03
N GLU A 69 11.34 -7.61 11.18
CA GLU A 69 10.86 -8.87 11.71
C GLU A 69 9.35 -8.83 11.88
N LEU A 70 8.65 -9.88 11.44
CA LEU A 70 7.23 -10.01 11.69
C LEU A 70 7.00 -10.48 13.13
N LEU A 71 6.38 -9.64 13.95
CA LEU A 71 6.09 -9.97 15.36
C LEU A 71 4.80 -10.77 15.50
N GLY A 72 3.85 -10.54 14.63
CA GLY A 72 2.57 -11.25 14.68
C GLY A 72 1.56 -10.68 13.70
N VAL A 73 0.50 -11.43 13.49
CA VAL A 73 -0.67 -11.01 12.72
C VAL A 73 -1.93 -11.42 13.47
N SER A 74 -3.03 -10.76 13.20
CA SER A 74 -4.34 -11.19 13.68
C SER A 74 -4.90 -12.28 12.75
N PRO A 75 -5.10 -13.52 13.22
CA PRO A 75 -5.70 -14.57 12.40
C PRO A 75 -7.09 -14.19 11.88
N LYS A 76 -7.86 -13.48 12.71
CA LYS A 76 -9.18 -13.00 12.30
C LYS A 76 -9.08 -12.00 11.16
N ALA A 77 -8.17 -11.04 11.24
CA ALA A 77 -7.98 -10.05 10.18
C ALA A 77 -7.50 -10.70 8.87
N MET A 78 -6.59 -11.66 8.95
CA MET A 78 -6.15 -12.43 7.79
C MET A 78 -7.33 -13.14 7.13
N ASN A 79 -8.17 -13.78 7.91
CA ASN A 79 -9.38 -14.46 7.42
C ASN A 79 -10.39 -13.48 6.83
N ASP A 80 -10.62 -12.35 7.49
CA ASP A 80 -11.56 -11.31 7.02
C ASP A 80 -11.12 -10.71 5.68
N LEU A 81 -9.82 -10.62 5.44
CA LEU A 81 -9.24 -10.21 4.15
C LEU A 81 -9.30 -11.30 3.08
N GLY A 82 -9.58 -12.54 3.44
CA GLY A 82 -9.56 -13.67 2.52
C GLY A 82 -8.17 -14.23 2.23
N LEU A 83 -7.18 -13.90 3.06
CA LEU A 83 -5.83 -14.44 2.93
C LEU A 83 -5.77 -15.88 3.49
N LYS A 84 -5.04 -16.74 2.78
CA LYS A 84 -4.83 -18.11 3.22
C LYS A 84 -3.96 -18.17 4.49
N PRO A 85 -4.17 -19.17 5.36
CA PRO A 85 -3.29 -19.39 6.50
C PRO A 85 -1.85 -19.58 6.05
N GLY A 86 -0.91 -18.95 6.76
CA GLY A 86 0.52 -19.01 6.45
C GLY A 86 1.02 -17.97 5.43
N GLU A 87 0.13 -17.19 4.83
CA GLU A 87 0.53 -16.13 3.90
C GLU A 87 1.45 -15.09 4.58
N GLU A 88 1.26 -14.85 5.87
CA GLU A 88 2.09 -13.98 6.69
C GLU A 88 3.56 -14.42 6.77
N LEU A 89 3.83 -15.69 6.50
CA LEU A 89 5.19 -16.24 6.52
C LEU A 89 5.94 -15.98 5.21
N SER A 90 5.27 -15.50 4.17
CA SER A 90 5.93 -15.22 2.91
C SER A 90 6.86 -14.00 3.02
N PRO A 91 8.03 -14.04 2.37
CA PRO A 91 8.93 -12.89 2.33
C PRO A 91 8.28 -11.65 1.72
N LYS A 92 7.40 -11.84 0.75
CA LYS A 92 6.68 -10.75 0.08
C LYS A 92 5.69 -10.08 1.01
N PHE A 93 4.97 -10.83 1.83
CA PHE A 93 4.09 -10.26 2.84
C PHE A 93 4.87 -9.37 3.81
N LYS A 94 5.98 -9.88 4.34
CA LYS A 94 6.84 -9.13 5.25
C LYS A 94 7.37 -7.84 4.60
N ALA A 95 7.91 -7.92 3.40
CA ALA A 95 8.44 -6.76 2.69
C ALA A 95 7.36 -5.70 2.43
N LEU A 96 6.16 -6.14 2.07
CA LEU A 96 5.04 -5.25 1.79
C LEU A 96 4.54 -4.53 3.06
N VAL A 97 4.32 -5.25 4.16
CA VAL A 97 3.83 -4.64 5.41
C VAL A 97 4.90 -3.79 6.10
N ALA A 98 6.17 -4.05 5.85
CA ALA A 98 7.27 -3.21 6.30
C ALA A 98 7.44 -1.93 5.45
N GLY A 99 6.73 -1.83 4.33
CA GLY A 99 6.87 -0.70 3.42
C GLY A 99 8.11 -0.75 2.51
N ASN A 100 8.80 -1.88 2.47
CA ASN A 100 10.00 -2.07 1.63
C ASN A 100 9.65 -2.40 0.18
N GLU A 101 8.49 -2.93 -0.05
CA GLU A 101 7.96 -3.25 -1.37
C GLU A 101 6.54 -2.72 -1.50
N PHE A 102 6.07 -2.65 -2.74
CA PHE A 102 4.69 -2.37 -3.06
C PHE A 102 4.24 -3.28 -4.19
N TYR A 103 2.92 -3.41 -4.34
CA TYR A 103 2.31 -4.15 -5.43
C TYR A 103 1.39 -3.19 -6.19
N TRP A 104 1.59 -3.08 -7.50
CA TRP A 104 0.74 -2.23 -8.32
C TRP A 104 0.67 -2.73 -9.75
N ASP A 105 -0.53 -2.74 -10.28
CA ASP A 105 -0.83 -3.00 -11.68
C ASP A 105 -1.81 -1.95 -12.18
N GLU A 106 -1.58 -1.43 -13.35
CA GLU A 106 -2.38 -0.35 -13.93
C GLU A 106 -3.87 -0.72 -14.09
N ASN A 107 -4.16 -1.99 -14.35
CA ASN A 107 -5.51 -2.47 -14.61
C ASN A 107 -6.18 -3.07 -13.37
N GLU A 108 -5.41 -3.74 -12.54
CA GLU A 108 -5.90 -4.51 -11.39
C GLU A 108 -5.79 -3.76 -10.06
N GLY A 109 -5.09 -2.63 -10.05
CA GLY A 109 -4.80 -1.91 -8.82
C GLY A 109 -3.68 -2.53 -8.00
N GLY A 110 -3.61 -2.23 -6.71
CA GLY A 110 -2.49 -2.72 -5.92
C GLY A 110 -2.58 -2.48 -4.43
N ILE A 111 -1.49 -2.76 -3.77
CA ILE A 111 -1.24 -2.47 -2.36
C ILE A 111 0.01 -1.60 -2.33
N TYR A 112 -0.18 -0.33 -2.01
CA TYR A 112 0.89 0.67 -2.07
C TYR A 112 0.65 1.79 -1.07
N PRO A 113 1.70 2.45 -0.58
CA PRO A 113 1.57 3.56 0.35
C PRO A 113 1.06 4.83 -0.32
N TRP A 114 0.13 5.49 0.32
CA TRP A 114 -0.34 6.80 -0.06
C TRP A 114 -0.78 7.60 1.16
N ALA A 115 -0.80 8.92 1.04
CA ALA A 115 -1.21 9.82 2.09
C ALA A 115 -2.21 10.84 1.54
N GLN A 116 -3.19 11.20 2.36
CA GLN A 116 -4.11 12.28 2.03
C GLN A 116 -3.39 13.63 2.07
N CYS A 117 -3.72 14.49 1.12
CA CYS A 117 -3.30 15.88 1.20
C CYS A 117 -4.05 16.55 2.35
N TYR A 118 -3.31 17.18 3.23
CA TYR A 118 -3.84 17.84 4.41
C TYR A 118 -3.99 19.35 4.17
N GLY A 119 -5.19 19.86 4.37
CA GLY A 119 -5.47 21.30 4.29
C GLY A 119 -5.51 21.92 5.68
N GLY A 120 -4.56 22.80 5.98
CA GLY A 120 -4.52 23.52 7.24
C GLY A 120 -3.15 23.55 7.91
N TRP A 121 -3.09 24.25 9.03
CA TRP A 121 -1.89 24.37 9.85
C TRP A 121 -1.84 23.25 10.87
N GLN A 122 -0.76 22.50 10.87
CA GLN A 122 -0.46 21.58 11.92
C GLN A 122 0.61 22.19 12.84
N LEU A 123 0.23 22.53 14.04
CA LEU A 123 1.18 22.96 15.07
C LEU A 123 1.89 21.71 15.59
N TYR A 124 3.18 21.61 15.31
CA TYR A 124 4.03 20.69 16.06
C TYR A 124 4.29 21.29 17.42
N VAL A 125 3.66 20.76 18.42
CA VAL A 125 4.05 21.01 19.82
C VAL A 125 5.14 19.99 20.12
N SER A 126 6.38 20.44 20.12
CA SER A 126 7.52 19.64 20.59
C SER A 126 7.49 19.50 22.11
#